data_f3c1aab642af5b10e1f967e7717af892
#
_entry.id   f3c1aab642af5b10e1f967e7717af892
#
_cell.length_a   1.000
_cell.length_b   1.000
_cell.length_c   1.000
_cell.angle_alpha   90.00
_cell.angle_beta   90.00
_cell.angle_gamma   90.00
#
_symmetry.space_group_name_H-M   'P 1'
#
loop_
_entity.id
_entity.type
_entity.pdbx_description
1 polymer ?
#
loop_
_entity_poly.entity_id
_entity_poly.type
_entity_poly.pdbx_seq_one_letter_code
_entity_poly.pdbx_strand_id
1 'polypeptide(L)'
;MKIQAFGSPFSHDVCSCMGNTPSNHEWVFGKTDASNVEVYCDYDMLGGFRSDCPNKFLWICESKVVVPDQMKMLRDKKDEFLDVYKAVFVHDSEFLELDDRFVYCPAAANVTWVTPEKQGIHQKSKLVSMVSSGKAFSSGHVFRNNLMNSMKERFPDLDVFGRAFRPFDTKDQVLSDYMFSVTVENESYSNYYTEKLMDCFATGCVPVYHGTPDLPKMFNPDGVITLTEDFDFSILGEDLYQSMLPAIRENFELQREHQMADDVIYERILERI
;
A
#
# COMPACT_ATOMS: atom_id res chain seq x y z
N MET A 1 -15.82 17.65 4.52
CA MET A 1 -14.88 18.74 4.93
C MET A 1 -13.79 18.85 3.88
N LYS A 2 -13.27 20.06 3.63
CA LYS A 2 -12.08 20.24 2.76
C LYS A 2 -10.82 20.20 3.60
N ILE A 3 -9.85 19.41 3.18
CA ILE A 3 -8.54 19.28 3.83
C ILE A 3 -7.47 19.66 2.81
N GLN A 4 -6.66 20.64 3.15
CA GLN A 4 -5.53 21.06 2.32
C GLN A 4 -4.40 20.05 2.44
N ALA A 5 -4.05 19.40 1.35
CA ALA A 5 -2.95 18.44 1.28
C ALA A 5 -1.70 19.03 0.63
N PHE A 6 -0.54 18.72 1.17
CA PHE A 6 0.78 19.07 0.66
C PHE A 6 1.62 17.80 0.57
N GLY A 7 2.16 17.51 -0.61
CA GLY A 7 3.00 16.35 -0.86
C GLY A 7 2.50 15.45 -1.98
N SER A 8 3.29 14.43 -2.31
CA SER A 8 3.15 13.66 -3.54
C SER A 8 2.43 12.30 -3.47
N PRO A 9 1.92 11.79 -2.33
CA PRO A 9 1.21 10.51 -2.35
C PRO A 9 -0.06 10.54 -3.20
N PHE A 10 -0.59 11.73 -3.47
CA PHE A 10 -1.80 11.97 -4.26
C PHE A 10 -1.54 12.21 -5.75
N SER A 11 -0.38 11.81 -6.26
CA SER A 11 -0.02 12.01 -7.67
C SER A 11 -0.83 11.14 -8.64
N HIS A 12 -1.63 10.22 -8.12
CA HIS A 12 -2.36 9.25 -8.93
C HIS A 12 -3.77 9.68 -9.25
N ASP A 13 -4.46 10.39 -8.32
CA ASP A 13 -5.85 10.80 -8.48
C ASP A 13 -6.22 11.84 -7.39
N VAL A 14 -7.49 11.96 -7.09
CA VAL A 14 -8.08 12.83 -6.06
C VAL A 14 -7.83 12.35 -4.62
N CYS A 15 -7.18 11.22 -4.43
CA CYS A 15 -6.83 10.63 -3.14
C CYS A 15 -5.56 9.78 -3.23
N SER A 16 -5.19 9.10 -2.14
CA SER A 16 -3.98 8.28 -2.08
C SER A 16 -4.07 6.97 -2.88
N CYS A 17 -5.28 6.56 -3.29
CA CYS A 17 -5.54 5.31 -3.99
C CYS A 17 -6.17 5.57 -5.35
N MET A 18 -5.58 5.03 -6.42
CA MET A 18 -6.09 5.16 -7.78
C MET A 18 -7.51 4.58 -7.90
N GLY A 19 -8.40 5.30 -8.60
CA GLY A 19 -9.77 4.83 -8.87
C GLY A 19 -10.71 4.87 -7.66
N ASN A 20 -10.29 5.47 -6.55
CA ASN A 20 -11.07 5.63 -5.34
C ASN A 20 -11.34 7.10 -5.02
N THR A 21 -12.28 7.33 -4.10
CA THR A 21 -12.63 8.67 -3.61
C THR A 21 -12.93 8.57 -2.11
N PRO A 22 -12.39 9.47 -1.26
CA PRO A 22 -12.71 9.49 0.15
C PRO A 22 -14.21 9.66 0.39
N SER A 23 -14.75 8.98 1.40
CA SER A 23 -16.19 8.93 1.66
C SER A 23 -16.73 10.22 2.28
N ASN A 24 -15.93 10.91 3.11
CA ASN A 24 -16.42 11.95 4.01
C ASN A 24 -15.71 13.30 3.86
N HIS A 25 -14.70 13.39 3.02
CA HIS A 25 -13.94 14.62 2.84
C HIS A 25 -13.43 14.78 1.40
N GLU A 26 -12.88 15.95 1.12
CA GLU A 26 -12.27 16.29 -0.16
C GLU A 26 -10.85 16.80 0.10
N TRP A 27 -9.86 16.18 -0.53
CA TRP A 27 -8.52 16.72 -0.58
C TRP A 27 -8.46 17.91 -1.55
N VAL A 28 -7.83 18.99 -1.10
CA VAL A 28 -7.60 20.19 -1.90
C VAL A 28 -6.10 20.38 -2.05
N PHE A 29 -5.63 20.47 -3.30
CA PHE A 29 -4.23 20.63 -3.65
C PHE A 29 -3.94 22.06 -4.10
N GLY A 30 -2.73 22.56 -3.79
CA GLY A 30 -2.35 23.94 -4.03
C GLY A 30 -2.91 24.89 -2.97
N LYS A 31 -2.50 26.17 -3.00
CA LYS A 31 -2.97 27.16 -2.04
C LYS A 31 -4.46 27.44 -2.22
N THR A 32 -5.21 27.33 -1.13
CA THR A 32 -6.62 27.72 -1.04
C THR A 32 -6.93 28.30 0.32
N ASP A 33 -7.76 29.34 0.35
CA ASP A 33 -8.26 29.94 1.59
C ASP A 33 -9.46 29.17 2.19
N ALA A 34 -9.79 28.01 1.60
CA ALA A 34 -11.02 27.29 1.91
C ALA A 34 -10.87 26.22 3.01
N SER A 35 -9.67 25.97 3.52
CA SER A 35 -9.42 24.93 4.52
C SER A 35 -8.83 25.49 5.81
N ASN A 36 -9.37 25.00 6.96
CA ASN A 36 -8.83 25.24 8.30
C ASN A 36 -7.95 24.07 8.77
N VAL A 37 -7.71 23.08 7.91
CA VAL A 37 -6.98 21.86 8.22
C VAL A 37 -5.95 21.64 7.12
N GLU A 38 -4.71 21.46 7.52
CA GLU A 38 -3.59 21.16 6.63
C GLU A 38 -2.96 19.83 6.99
N VAL A 39 -2.73 19.00 5.98
CA VAL A 39 -2.00 17.73 6.10
C VAL A 39 -0.78 17.79 5.20
N TYR A 40 0.38 17.60 5.80
CA TYR A 40 1.66 17.58 5.13
C TYR A 40 2.14 16.13 4.98
N CYS A 41 2.63 15.76 3.81
CA CYS A 41 3.00 14.37 3.54
C CYS A 41 4.48 14.26 3.20
N ASP A 42 5.16 13.28 3.76
CA ASP A 42 6.52 12.85 3.42
C ASP A 42 7.51 14.02 3.20
N TYR A 43 7.87 14.32 1.93
CA TYR A 43 8.86 15.34 1.58
C TYR A 43 8.45 16.77 1.95
N ASP A 44 7.15 17.03 2.11
CA ASP A 44 6.63 18.34 2.51
C ASP A 44 6.49 18.53 4.03
N MET A 45 6.98 17.57 4.83
CA MET A 45 6.89 17.55 6.29
C MET A 45 7.42 18.83 6.98
N LEU A 46 8.27 19.61 6.33
CA LEU A 46 8.75 20.89 6.88
C LEU A 46 7.83 22.08 6.53
N GLY A 47 6.82 21.86 5.70
CA GLY A 47 5.87 22.91 5.30
C GLY A 47 5.08 23.49 6.48
N GLY A 48 4.65 22.63 7.41
CA GLY A 48 3.89 23.02 8.57
C GLY A 48 4.60 23.97 9.53
N PHE A 49 5.95 23.98 9.54
CA PHE A 49 6.75 24.93 10.33
C PHE A 49 6.62 26.39 9.85
N ARG A 50 6.11 26.59 8.63
CA ARG A 50 5.95 27.90 7.99
C ARG A 50 4.48 28.30 7.84
N SER A 51 3.56 27.47 8.31
CA SER A 51 2.12 27.72 8.21
C SER A 51 1.57 28.23 9.52
N ASP A 52 0.68 29.24 9.44
CA ASP A 52 -0.09 29.77 10.56
C ASP A 52 -1.41 29.01 10.78
N CYS A 53 -1.69 27.94 10.01
CA CYS A 53 -2.88 27.13 10.20
C CYS A 53 -2.89 26.48 11.59
N PRO A 54 -3.98 26.61 12.36
CA PRO A 54 -4.04 26.06 13.72
C PRO A 54 -4.20 24.54 13.76
N ASN A 55 -4.69 23.92 12.68
CA ASN A 55 -4.95 22.49 12.60
C ASN A 55 -4.03 21.85 11.56
N LYS A 56 -2.79 21.60 11.98
CA LYS A 56 -1.76 20.98 11.14
C LYS A 56 -1.54 19.53 11.57
N PHE A 57 -1.42 18.66 10.58
CA PHE A 57 -1.14 17.25 10.74
C PHE A 57 -0.03 16.81 9.77
N LEU A 58 0.75 15.82 10.18
CA LEU A 58 1.75 15.19 9.32
C LEU A 58 1.31 13.76 9.02
N TRP A 59 1.45 13.33 7.77
CA TRP A 59 1.22 11.96 7.36
C TRP A 59 2.47 11.38 6.68
N ILE A 60 3.02 10.33 7.26
CA ILE A 60 4.07 9.53 6.65
C ILE A 60 3.38 8.43 5.84
N CYS A 61 3.38 8.60 4.53
CA CYS A 61 2.61 7.81 3.57
C CYS A 61 3.39 6.63 3.04
N GLU A 62 4.70 6.86 2.79
CA GLU A 62 5.57 5.93 2.09
C GLU A 62 6.39 5.05 3.05
N SER A 63 6.97 3.96 2.51
CA SER A 63 7.86 3.09 3.28
C SER A 63 9.16 3.78 3.70
N LYS A 64 9.78 3.27 4.76
CA LYS A 64 11.08 3.77 5.29
C LYS A 64 12.15 3.88 4.21
N VAL A 65 12.17 2.96 3.25
CA VAL A 65 13.17 2.94 2.18
C VAL A 65 12.90 3.98 1.10
N VAL A 66 11.68 4.48 0.98
CA VAL A 66 11.33 5.55 0.03
C VAL A 66 11.58 6.92 0.64
N VAL A 67 11.35 7.08 1.95
CA VAL A 67 11.51 8.35 2.68
C VAL A 67 12.49 8.23 3.87
N PRO A 68 13.71 7.72 3.68
CA PRO A 68 14.63 7.41 4.78
C PRO A 68 15.07 8.65 5.56
N ASP A 69 15.31 9.77 4.86
CA ASP A 69 15.74 11.03 5.49
C ASP A 69 14.61 11.66 6.31
N GLN A 70 13.37 11.56 5.83
CA GLN A 70 12.18 12.03 6.53
C GLN A 70 11.95 11.22 7.81
N MET A 71 12.04 9.89 7.73
CA MET A 71 11.89 9.01 8.89
C MET A 71 12.99 9.28 9.94
N LYS A 72 14.24 9.43 9.48
CA LYS A 72 15.35 9.79 10.38
C LYS A 72 15.14 11.16 11.03
N MET A 73 14.76 12.17 10.25
CA MET A 73 14.52 13.53 10.76
C MET A 73 13.38 13.54 11.78
N LEU A 74 12.28 12.84 11.49
CA LEU A 74 11.14 12.73 12.39
C LEU A 74 11.53 12.08 13.72
N ARG A 75 12.36 11.03 13.69
CA ARG A 75 12.86 10.37 14.90
C ARG A 75 13.79 11.27 15.71
N ASP A 76 14.79 11.87 15.06
CA ASP A 76 15.82 12.67 15.72
C ASP A 76 15.24 13.97 16.33
N LYS A 77 14.17 14.49 15.75
CA LYS A 77 13.56 15.78 16.10
C LYS A 77 12.08 15.67 16.48
N LYS A 78 11.66 14.53 17.01
CA LYS A 78 10.24 14.23 17.27
C LYS A 78 9.52 15.34 18.04
N ASP A 79 10.16 15.90 19.05
CA ASP A 79 9.55 16.95 19.90
C ASP A 79 9.32 18.23 19.09
N GLU A 80 10.24 18.63 18.21
CA GLU A 80 10.05 19.77 17.30
C GLU A 80 8.83 19.57 16.38
N PHE A 81 8.64 18.34 15.84
CA PHE A 81 7.50 18.02 14.99
C PHE A 81 6.19 17.98 15.79
N LEU A 82 6.22 17.41 16.99
CA LEU A 82 5.04 17.35 17.87
C LEU A 82 4.64 18.72 18.45
N ASP A 83 5.53 19.70 18.47
CA ASP A 83 5.20 21.09 18.80
C ASP A 83 4.48 21.81 17.65
N VAL A 84 4.67 21.36 16.40
CA VAL A 84 4.08 21.95 15.19
C VAL A 84 2.78 21.26 14.78
N TYR A 85 2.77 19.92 14.84
CA TYR A 85 1.65 19.11 14.39
C TYR A 85 0.81 18.59 15.56
N LYS A 86 -0.51 18.68 15.44
CA LYS A 86 -1.45 18.12 16.45
C LYS A 86 -1.33 16.62 16.58
N ALA A 87 -1.06 15.93 15.44
CA ALA A 87 -0.71 14.52 15.39
C ALA A 87 0.15 14.22 14.16
N VAL A 88 0.87 13.11 14.24
CA VAL A 88 1.65 12.53 13.15
C VAL A 88 1.07 11.15 12.85
N PHE A 89 0.50 11.00 11.67
CA PHE A 89 -0.06 9.74 11.19
C PHE A 89 1.03 8.87 10.58
N VAL A 90 1.18 7.66 11.12
CA VAL A 90 2.23 6.72 10.73
C VAL A 90 1.71 5.28 10.72
N HIS A 91 2.28 4.43 9.88
CA HIS A 91 2.05 2.99 9.89
C HIS A 91 3.16 2.23 10.64
N ASP A 92 4.33 2.85 10.81
CA ASP A 92 5.48 2.23 11.47
C ASP A 92 5.29 2.15 12.99
N SER A 93 5.25 0.91 13.52
CA SER A 93 5.06 0.63 14.93
C SER A 93 6.13 1.24 15.85
N GLU A 94 7.36 1.44 15.35
CA GLU A 94 8.43 2.07 16.13
C GLU A 94 8.08 3.50 16.57
N PHE A 95 7.34 4.26 15.75
CA PHE A 95 6.90 5.60 16.10
C PHE A 95 5.71 5.58 17.06
N LEU A 96 4.80 4.62 16.90
CA LEU A 96 3.60 4.52 17.74
C LEU A 96 3.93 4.32 19.23
N GLU A 97 5.12 3.83 19.54
CA GLU A 97 5.60 3.64 20.92
C GLU A 97 6.27 4.87 21.52
N LEU A 98 6.54 5.93 20.73
CA LEU A 98 7.33 7.08 21.17
C LEU A 98 6.52 8.18 21.87
N ASP A 99 5.26 8.41 21.45
CA ASP A 99 4.37 9.44 21.99
C ASP A 99 2.94 9.19 21.46
N ASP A 100 1.90 9.47 22.26
CA ASP A 100 0.49 9.27 21.91
C ASP A 100 0.01 10.12 20.72
N ARG A 101 0.76 11.13 20.34
CA ARG A 101 0.51 11.96 19.15
C ARG A 101 1.02 11.32 17.85
N PHE A 102 1.79 10.24 17.92
CA PHE A 102 1.97 9.34 16.79
C PHE A 102 0.78 8.40 16.71
N VAL A 103 -0.02 8.54 15.69
CA VAL A 103 -1.31 7.87 15.55
C VAL A 103 -1.27 6.90 14.38
N TYR A 104 -1.71 5.69 14.62
CA TYR A 104 -1.75 4.70 13.54
C TYR A 104 -2.66 5.17 12.40
N CYS A 105 -2.10 5.10 11.20
CA CYS A 105 -2.78 5.19 9.93
C CYS A 105 -2.10 4.22 8.95
N PRO A 106 -2.84 3.50 8.12
CA PRO A 106 -2.23 2.70 7.06
C PRO A 106 -1.33 3.54 6.15
N ALA A 107 -0.39 2.89 5.48
CA ALA A 107 0.35 3.53 4.40
C ALA A 107 -0.61 4.03 3.30
N ALA A 108 -0.18 4.99 2.50
CA ALA A 108 -0.95 5.37 1.32
C ALA A 108 -1.16 4.16 0.38
N ALA A 109 -2.23 4.21 -0.41
CA ALA A 109 -2.59 3.12 -1.33
C ALA A 109 -2.85 1.77 -0.62
N ASN A 110 -3.49 1.78 0.55
CA ASN A 110 -3.78 0.58 1.35
C ASN A 110 -5.03 -0.19 0.90
N VAL A 111 -5.76 0.27 -0.11
CA VAL A 111 -6.91 -0.41 -0.70
C VAL A 111 -6.65 -0.72 -2.18
N THR A 112 -7.46 -1.60 -2.76
CA THR A 112 -7.27 -2.05 -4.14
C THR A 112 -7.41 -0.90 -5.16
N TRP A 113 -6.64 -0.99 -6.24
CA TRP A 113 -6.78 -0.15 -7.43
C TRP A 113 -7.65 -0.80 -8.51
N VAL A 114 -8.18 -1.98 -8.25
CA VAL A 114 -9.16 -2.64 -9.13
C VAL A 114 -10.52 -2.00 -8.88
N THR A 115 -11.09 -1.43 -9.93
CA THR A 115 -12.40 -0.74 -9.83
C THR A 115 -13.52 -1.72 -9.46
N PRO A 116 -14.57 -1.27 -8.74
CA PRO A 116 -15.60 -2.15 -8.19
C PRO A 116 -16.24 -3.11 -9.20
N GLU A 117 -16.46 -2.64 -10.44
CA GLU A 117 -17.08 -3.44 -11.52
C GLU A 117 -16.17 -4.56 -12.05
N LYS A 118 -14.87 -4.49 -11.74
CA LYS A 118 -13.86 -5.48 -12.14
C LYS A 118 -13.40 -6.40 -11.02
N GLN A 119 -13.86 -6.11 -9.78
CA GLN A 119 -13.59 -6.98 -8.64
C GLN A 119 -14.42 -8.28 -8.72
N GLY A 120 -13.82 -9.40 -8.37
CA GLY A 120 -14.49 -10.70 -8.34
C GLY A 120 -13.54 -11.88 -8.22
N ILE A 121 -14.08 -13.02 -7.84
CA ILE A 121 -13.37 -14.29 -7.93
C ILE A 121 -13.53 -14.80 -9.38
N HIS A 122 -12.61 -14.40 -10.23
CA HIS A 122 -12.66 -14.70 -11.66
C HIS A 122 -12.25 -16.15 -11.97
N GLN A 123 -12.74 -16.67 -13.11
CA GLN A 123 -12.25 -17.93 -13.64
C GLN A 123 -10.78 -17.79 -14.06
N LYS A 124 -9.93 -18.65 -13.55
CA LYS A 124 -8.50 -18.62 -13.83
C LYS A 124 -8.14 -19.49 -15.04
N SER A 125 -7.29 -18.98 -15.94
CA SER A 125 -6.83 -19.67 -17.14
C SER A 125 -5.31 -19.69 -17.26
N LYS A 126 -4.60 -18.96 -16.38
CA LYS A 126 -3.14 -18.80 -16.35
C LYS A 126 -2.59 -19.06 -14.97
N LEU A 127 -1.34 -19.49 -14.92
CA LEU A 127 -0.77 -19.94 -13.66
C LEU A 127 -0.27 -18.77 -12.81
N VAL A 128 0.72 -18.00 -13.27
CA VAL A 128 1.37 -16.99 -12.42
C VAL A 128 1.73 -15.72 -13.17
N SER A 129 1.43 -14.58 -12.54
CA SER A 129 1.83 -13.26 -12.98
C SER A 129 2.80 -12.60 -12.01
N MET A 130 3.50 -11.57 -12.47
CA MET A 130 4.33 -10.69 -11.65
C MET A 130 4.28 -9.28 -12.21
N VAL A 131 4.07 -8.29 -11.35
CA VAL A 131 4.15 -6.88 -11.74
C VAL A 131 5.46 -6.28 -11.24
N SER A 132 6.28 -5.76 -12.16
CA SER A 132 7.54 -5.10 -11.84
C SER A 132 7.71 -3.80 -12.62
N SER A 133 8.07 -2.72 -11.90
CA SER A 133 8.36 -1.41 -12.52
C SER A 133 9.77 -1.32 -13.14
N GLY A 134 10.64 -2.31 -12.89
CA GLY A 134 12.07 -2.26 -13.26
C GLY A 134 12.92 -1.33 -12.37
N LYS A 135 12.32 -0.68 -11.36
CA LYS A 135 13.07 0.14 -10.39
C LYS A 135 13.99 -0.76 -9.54
N ALA A 136 15.09 -0.19 -8.99
CA ALA A 136 16.10 -0.92 -8.22
C ALA A 136 16.66 -0.14 -7.02
N PHE A 137 15.91 0.85 -6.49
CA PHE A 137 16.41 1.72 -5.41
C PHE A 137 16.08 1.22 -3.99
N SER A 138 15.19 0.25 -3.83
CA SER A 138 14.82 -0.33 -2.53
C SER A 138 15.24 -1.78 -2.40
N SER A 139 15.32 -2.30 -1.17
CA SER A 139 15.57 -3.72 -0.90
C SER A 139 14.53 -4.62 -1.58
N GLY A 140 13.24 -4.27 -1.48
CA GLY A 140 12.17 -5.00 -2.15
C GLY A 140 12.26 -4.93 -3.68
N HIS A 141 12.71 -3.80 -4.25
CA HIS A 141 12.96 -3.71 -5.70
C HIS A 141 14.12 -4.63 -6.13
N VAL A 142 15.22 -4.63 -5.38
CA VAL A 142 16.39 -5.50 -5.67
C VAL A 142 15.99 -6.96 -5.54
N PHE A 143 15.33 -7.34 -4.45
CA PHE A 143 14.81 -8.68 -4.22
C PHE A 143 13.92 -9.14 -5.39
N ARG A 144 12.93 -8.31 -5.78
CA ARG A 144 12.01 -8.60 -6.87
C ARG A 144 12.73 -8.78 -8.21
N ASN A 145 13.72 -7.93 -8.52
CA ASN A 145 14.48 -8.03 -9.76
C ASN A 145 15.37 -9.28 -9.79
N ASN A 146 16.02 -9.63 -8.69
CA ASN A 146 16.82 -10.84 -8.56
C ASN A 146 15.94 -12.09 -8.72
N LEU A 147 14.80 -12.10 -8.02
CA LEU A 147 13.81 -13.16 -8.11
C LEU A 147 13.31 -13.33 -9.55
N MET A 148 12.91 -12.25 -10.20
CA MET A 148 12.43 -12.27 -11.59
C MET A 148 13.48 -12.87 -12.55
N ASN A 149 14.76 -12.48 -12.41
CA ASN A 149 15.83 -12.99 -13.26
C ASN A 149 16.05 -14.49 -13.05
N SER A 150 16.04 -14.95 -11.79
CA SER A 150 16.18 -16.37 -11.47
C SER A 150 14.97 -17.20 -11.91
N MET A 151 13.77 -16.63 -11.86
CA MET A 151 12.53 -17.31 -12.24
C MET A 151 12.36 -17.47 -13.75
N LYS A 152 12.74 -16.47 -14.56
CA LYS A 152 12.58 -16.53 -16.02
C LYS A 152 13.23 -17.75 -16.66
N GLU A 153 14.35 -18.20 -16.09
CA GLU A 153 15.06 -19.40 -16.56
C GLU A 153 14.44 -20.71 -16.05
N ARG A 154 13.88 -20.67 -14.84
CA ARG A 154 13.42 -21.87 -14.12
C ARG A 154 11.91 -22.10 -14.22
N PHE A 155 11.16 -21.05 -14.53
CA PHE A 155 9.70 -21.06 -14.55
C PHE A 155 9.15 -20.32 -15.77
N PRO A 156 9.05 -21.01 -16.94
CA PRO A 156 8.65 -20.41 -18.23
C PRO A 156 7.20 -19.89 -18.23
N ASP A 157 6.34 -20.36 -17.31
CA ASP A 157 4.94 -19.95 -17.21
C ASP A 157 4.74 -18.61 -16.45
N LEU A 158 5.84 -17.95 -16.04
CA LEU A 158 5.77 -16.63 -15.42
C LEU A 158 5.55 -15.53 -16.47
N ASP A 159 4.40 -14.88 -16.40
CA ASP A 159 4.13 -13.65 -17.15
C ASP A 159 4.54 -12.41 -16.35
N VAL A 160 5.49 -11.64 -16.87
CA VAL A 160 5.99 -10.40 -16.23
C VAL A 160 5.41 -9.18 -16.90
N PHE A 161 4.79 -8.29 -16.10
CA PHE A 161 4.16 -7.06 -16.53
C PHE A 161 4.83 -5.82 -15.93
N GLY A 162 4.66 -4.69 -16.59
CA GLY A 162 5.18 -3.39 -16.16
C GLY A 162 5.77 -2.58 -17.32
N ARG A 163 6.12 -1.31 -17.07
CA ARG A 163 6.62 -0.42 -18.13
C ARG A 163 7.88 -0.91 -18.83
N ALA A 164 8.74 -1.62 -18.10
CA ALA A 164 9.98 -2.21 -18.65
C ALA A 164 9.78 -3.60 -19.28
N PHE A 165 8.59 -4.15 -19.22
CA PHE A 165 8.23 -5.50 -19.67
C PHE A 165 7.03 -5.47 -20.59
N ARG A 166 5.96 -6.21 -20.26
CA ARG A 166 4.67 -6.13 -20.96
C ARG A 166 3.83 -5.03 -20.29
N PRO A 167 3.57 -3.88 -20.95
CA PRO A 167 2.75 -2.82 -20.37
C PRO A 167 1.29 -3.27 -20.20
N PHE A 168 0.59 -2.65 -19.28
CA PHE A 168 -0.83 -2.85 -19.02
C PHE A 168 -1.46 -1.52 -18.56
N ASP A 169 -2.77 -1.38 -18.72
CA ASP A 169 -3.50 -0.17 -18.35
C ASP A 169 -4.10 -0.25 -16.95
N THR A 170 -4.66 -1.42 -16.58
CA THR A 170 -5.36 -1.64 -15.31
C THR A 170 -4.94 -2.95 -14.65
N LYS A 171 -5.00 -3.01 -13.33
CA LYS A 171 -4.51 -4.15 -12.51
C LYS A 171 -5.27 -5.45 -12.78
N ASP A 172 -6.56 -5.38 -13.08
CA ASP A 172 -7.37 -6.55 -13.44
C ASP A 172 -6.81 -7.31 -14.65
N GLN A 173 -6.24 -6.61 -15.64
CA GLN A 173 -5.65 -7.24 -16.84
C GLN A 173 -4.49 -8.20 -16.52
N VAL A 174 -3.83 -8.01 -15.40
CA VAL A 174 -2.64 -8.77 -15.02
C VAL A 174 -2.87 -9.69 -13.81
N LEU A 175 -4.09 -9.73 -13.27
CA LEU A 175 -4.44 -10.52 -12.09
C LEU A 175 -5.68 -11.40 -12.30
N SER A 176 -6.71 -10.92 -13.02
CA SER A 176 -7.99 -11.63 -13.09
C SER A 176 -7.90 -13.05 -13.67
N ASP A 177 -7.08 -13.22 -14.70
CA ASP A 177 -6.90 -14.54 -15.35
C ASP A 177 -5.92 -15.46 -14.61
N TYR A 178 -5.14 -14.94 -13.64
CA TYR A 178 -4.05 -15.66 -13.00
C TYR A 178 -4.46 -16.29 -11.68
N MET A 179 -4.04 -17.53 -11.44
CA MET A 179 -4.21 -18.25 -10.17
C MET A 179 -3.37 -17.60 -9.07
N PHE A 180 -2.10 -17.27 -9.40
CA PHE A 180 -1.13 -16.71 -8.46
C PHE A 180 -0.50 -15.43 -9.02
N SER A 181 -0.07 -14.54 -8.10
CA SER A 181 0.76 -13.40 -8.47
C SER A 181 1.92 -13.22 -7.51
N VAL A 182 3.13 -13.10 -8.05
CA VAL A 182 4.32 -12.77 -7.25
C VAL A 182 4.24 -11.32 -6.84
N THR A 183 4.00 -11.09 -5.55
CA THR A 183 3.66 -9.80 -4.97
C THR A 183 4.70 -9.41 -3.91
N VAL A 184 5.53 -8.42 -4.26
CA VAL A 184 6.63 -7.95 -3.40
C VAL A 184 6.43 -6.49 -3.08
N GLU A 185 6.34 -6.15 -1.80
CA GLU A 185 6.31 -4.77 -1.31
C GLU A 185 7.69 -4.09 -1.46
N ASN A 186 7.72 -2.77 -1.31
CA ASN A 186 8.98 -2.03 -1.36
C ASN A 186 9.90 -2.39 -0.20
N GLU A 187 9.32 -2.85 0.91
CA GLU A 187 10.01 -3.26 2.13
C GLU A 187 9.13 -4.23 2.92
N SER A 188 9.72 -4.97 3.88
CA SER A 188 9.00 -5.92 4.74
C SER A 188 9.17 -5.51 6.20
N TYR A 189 8.10 -4.99 6.81
CA TYR A 189 8.00 -4.67 8.24
C TYR A 189 6.54 -4.57 8.69
N SER A 190 6.33 -4.52 10.00
CA SER A 190 5.00 -4.49 10.62
C SER A 190 4.14 -3.34 10.09
N ASN A 191 2.86 -3.63 9.80
CA ASN A 191 1.84 -2.69 9.32
C ASN A 191 2.06 -2.12 7.91
N TYR A 192 3.12 -2.52 7.17
CA TYR A 192 3.35 -2.02 5.83
C TYR A 192 2.85 -2.99 4.76
N TYR A 193 1.75 -2.65 4.14
CA TYR A 193 1.17 -3.28 2.95
C TYR A 193 0.51 -2.21 2.09
N THR A 194 0.31 -2.53 0.81
CA THR A 194 -0.22 -1.57 -0.16
C THR A 194 -1.25 -2.24 -1.08
N GLU A 195 -1.68 -1.50 -2.09
CA GLU A 195 -2.57 -1.98 -3.15
C GLU A 195 -2.11 -3.30 -3.77
N LYS A 196 -0.82 -3.60 -3.74
CA LYS A 196 -0.28 -4.83 -4.39
C LYS A 196 -0.90 -6.10 -3.81
N LEU A 197 -1.05 -6.15 -2.48
CA LEU A 197 -1.72 -7.25 -1.79
C LEU A 197 -3.22 -7.24 -2.06
N MET A 198 -3.84 -6.05 -1.93
CA MET A 198 -5.28 -5.85 -2.04
C MET A 198 -5.80 -6.13 -3.46
N ASP A 199 -5.01 -5.81 -4.50
CA ASP A 199 -5.36 -6.10 -5.89
C ASP A 199 -5.46 -7.61 -6.16
N CYS A 200 -4.61 -8.42 -5.50
CA CYS A 200 -4.70 -9.88 -5.57
C CYS A 200 -6.02 -10.36 -4.96
N PHE A 201 -6.35 -9.91 -3.76
CA PHE A 201 -7.59 -10.28 -3.09
C PHE A 201 -8.82 -9.83 -3.88
N ALA A 202 -8.80 -8.62 -4.42
CA ALA A 202 -9.91 -8.06 -5.20
C ALA A 202 -10.20 -8.81 -6.51
N THR A 203 -9.25 -9.60 -7.01
CA THR A 203 -9.40 -10.37 -8.25
C THR A 203 -9.46 -11.88 -8.03
N GLY A 204 -9.43 -12.34 -6.78
CA GLY A 204 -9.36 -13.76 -6.43
C GLY A 204 -8.06 -14.44 -6.88
N CYS A 205 -6.99 -13.67 -7.03
CA CYS A 205 -5.64 -14.15 -7.30
C CYS A 205 -4.93 -14.42 -5.97
N VAL A 206 -4.22 -15.54 -5.84
CA VAL A 206 -3.43 -15.84 -4.64
C VAL A 206 -2.12 -15.07 -4.70
N PRO A 207 -1.83 -14.17 -3.73
CA PRO A 207 -0.53 -13.53 -3.65
C PRO A 207 0.53 -14.52 -3.15
N VAL A 208 1.62 -14.67 -3.91
CA VAL A 208 2.90 -15.21 -3.44
C VAL A 208 3.67 -14.01 -2.91
N TYR A 209 3.58 -13.78 -1.60
CA TYR A 209 3.74 -12.48 -0.98
C TYR A 209 5.00 -12.33 -0.15
N HIS A 210 5.70 -11.21 -0.38
CA HIS A 210 6.78 -10.70 0.47
C HIS A 210 6.46 -9.27 0.90
N GLY A 211 6.15 -9.06 2.18
CA GLY A 211 5.74 -7.77 2.74
C GLY A 211 5.50 -7.86 4.24
N THR A 212 4.40 -7.32 4.74
CA THR A 212 4.13 -7.28 6.18
C THR A 212 4.05 -8.65 6.84
N PRO A 213 4.74 -8.86 7.98
CA PRO A 213 4.58 -10.08 8.79
C PRO A 213 3.24 -10.12 9.54
N ASP A 214 2.54 -8.98 9.66
CA ASP A 214 1.29 -8.85 10.40
C ASP A 214 0.04 -9.29 9.60
N LEU A 215 0.24 -9.82 8.39
CA LEU A 215 -0.85 -10.27 7.52
C LEU A 215 -1.90 -11.13 8.25
N PRO A 216 -1.53 -12.12 9.10
CA PRO A 216 -2.51 -12.94 9.82
C PRO A 216 -3.41 -12.19 10.81
N LYS A 217 -3.09 -10.94 11.15
CA LYS A 217 -3.93 -10.09 12.01
C LYS A 217 -5.08 -9.43 11.25
N MET A 218 -4.97 -9.36 9.92
CA MET A 218 -5.89 -8.61 9.05
C MET A 218 -6.62 -9.50 8.04
N PHE A 219 -5.97 -10.58 7.60
CA PHE A 219 -6.43 -11.44 6.52
C PHE A 219 -6.24 -12.91 6.88
N ASN A 220 -7.00 -13.78 6.22
CA ASN A 220 -6.80 -15.22 6.36
C ASN A 220 -5.47 -15.65 5.70
N PRO A 221 -4.48 -16.12 6.49
CA PRO A 221 -3.17 -16.49 5.96
C PRO A 221 -3.21 -17.71 5.02
N ASP A 222 -4.23 -18.57 5.10
CA ASP A 222 -4.39 -19.72 4.21
C ASP A 222 -4.70 -19.31 2.76
N GLY A 223 -5.07 -18.06 2.53
CA GLY A 223 -5.25 -17.44 1.21
C GLY A 223 -4.02 -16.73 0.67
N VAL A 224 -2.85 -16.89 1.30
CA VAL A 224 -1.59 -16.25 0.94
C VAL A 224 -0.45 -17.23 1.01
N ILE A 225 0.48 -17.17 0.08
CA ILE A 225 1.71 -17.95 0.09
C ILE A 225 2.87 -17.03 0.48
N THR A 226 3.59 -17.36 1.55
CA THR A 226 4.76 -16.58 1.95
C THR A 226 5.90 -16.79 0.97
N LEU A 227 6.37 -15.73 0.35
CA LEU A 227 7.52 -15.73 -0.55
C LEU A 227 8.82 -15.58 0.23
N THR A 228 9.68 -16.60 0.15
CA THR A 228 11.05 -16.61 0.68
C THR A 228 12.07 -16.65 -0.47
N GLU A 229 13.35 -16.45 -0.17
CA GLU A 229 14.42 -16.55 -1.18
C GLU A 229 14.51 -17.95 -1.79
N ASP A 230 14.23 -18.99 -1.00
CA ASP A 230 14.30 -20.40 -1.41
C ASP A 230 12.94 -20.97 -1.84
N PHE A 231 11.95 -20.10 -2.13
CA PHE A 231 10.60 -20.54 -2.47
C PHE A 231 10.62 -21.44 -3.73
N ASP A 232 9.99 -22.62 -3.61
CA ASP A 232 9.86 -23.56 -4.71
C ASP A 232 8.58 -23.29 -5.52
N PHE A 233 8.73 -22.61 -6.66
CA PHE A 233 7.61 -22.29 -7.54
C PHE A 233 6.97 -23.51 -8.22
N SER A 234 7.60 -24.69 -8.19
CA SER A 234 7.03 -25.91 -8.77
C SER A 234 5.79 -26.42 -8.05
N ILE A 235 5.53 -25.95 -6.82
CA ILE A 235 4.32 -26.30 -6.07
C ILE A 235 3.07 -25.57 -6.58
N LEU A 236 3.24 -24.48 -7.35
CA LEU A 236 2.12 -23.71 -7.88
C LEU A 236 1.39 -24.52 -8.95
N GLY A 237 0.10 -24.71 -8.77
CA GLY A 237 -0.73 -25.47 -9.70
C GLY A 237 -2.22 -25.32 -9.38
N GLU A 238 -3.06 -25.84 -10.28
CA GLU A 238 -4.50 -25.75 -10.15
C GLU A 238 -5.02 -26.39 -8.86
N ASP A 239 -4.50 -27.56 -8.48
CA ASP A 239 -4.94 -28.28 -7.27
C ASP A 239 -4.66 -27.44 -6.01
N LEU A 240 -3.49 -26.79 -5.92
CA LEU A 240 -3.19 -25.89 -4.81
C LEU A 240 -4.14 -24.69 -4.81
N TYR A 241 -4.36 -24.04 -5.97
CA TYR A 241 -5.28 -22.92 -6.07
C TYR A 241 -6.69 -23.30 -5.62
N GLN A 242 -7.21 -24.46 -6.07
CA GLN A 242 -8.53 -24.96 -5.70
C GLN A 242 -8.63 -25.23 -4.18
N SER A 243 -7.57 -25.75 -3.57
CA SER A 243 -7.54 -25.99 -2.12
C SER A 243 -7.59 -24.70 -1.29
N MET A 244 -7.08 -23.57 -1.84
CA MET A 244 -7.05 -22.26 -1.18
C MET A 244 -8.33 -21.43 -1.40
N LEU A 245 -9.27 -21.86 -2.24
CA LEU A 245 -10.48 -21.09 -2.59
C LEU A 245 -11.31 -20.61 -1.39
N PRO A 246 -11.50 -21.38 -0.29
CA PRO A 246 -12.22 -20.88 0.87
C PRO A 246 -11.59 -19.62 1.48
N ALA A 247 -10.27 -19.63 1.68
CA ALA A 247 -9.53 -18.50 2.22
C ALA A 247 -9.43 -17.32 1.23
N ILE A 248 -9.34 -17.59 -0.08
CA ILE A 248 -9.40 -16.56 -1.14
C ILE A 248 -10.74 -15.81 -1.06
N ARG A 249 -11.87 -16.51 -0.89
CA ARG A 249 -13.18 -15.89 -0.76
C ARG A 249 -13.29 -15.02 0.48
N GLU A 250 -12.76 -15.49 1.61
CA GLU A 250 -12.72 -14.72 2.85
C GLU A 250 -11.89 -13.44 2.68
N ASN A 251 -10.68 -13.54 2.11
CA ASN A 251 -9.83 -12.37 1.86
C ASN A 251 -10.45 -11.40 0.84
N PHE A 252 -11.21 -11.91 -0.12
CA PHE A 252 -11.97 -11.05 -1.06
C PHE A 252 -13.01 -10.21 -0.31
N GLU A 253 -13.74 -10.76 0.67
CA GLU A 253 -14.69 -9.97 1.45
C GLU A 253 -13.98 -9.04 2.43
N LEU A 254 -12.95 -9.50 3.13
CA LEU A 254 -12.16 -8.67 4.05
C LEU A 254 -11.56 -7.44 3.36
N GLN A 255 -11.03 -7.56 2.13
CA GLN A 255 -10.50 -6.41 1.41
C GLN A 255 -11.58 -5.38 1.03
N ARG A 256 -12.82 -5.80 0.82
CA ARG A 256 -13.95 -4.91 0.50
C ARG A 256 -14.40 -4.08 1.70
N GLU A 257 -14.24 -4.63 2.90
CA GLU A 257 -14.55 -3.96 4.18
C GLU A 257 -13.40 -3.08 4.66
N HIS A 258 -12.25 -3.12 3.97
CA HIS A 258 -11.05 -2.42 4.39
C HIS A 258 -11.18 -0.91 4.17
N GLN A 259 -10.96 -0.14 5.24
CA GLN A 259 -11.07 1.30 5.18
C GLN A 259 -9.86 1.93 4.50
N MET A 260 -10.08 2.88 3.60
CA MET A 260 -9.03 3.64 2.95
C MET A 260 -8.31 4.54 3.97
N ALA A 261 -6.98 4.64 3.84
CA ALA A 261 -6.15 5.46 4.73
C ALA A 261 -6.62 6.92 4.81
N ASP A 262 -7.10 7.47 3.70
CA ASP A 262 -7.66 8.82 3.61
C ASP A 262 -8.84 9.02 4.56
N ASP A 263 -9.77 8.06 4.62
CA ASP A 263 -10.93 8.13 5.52
C ASP A 263 -10.52 7.89 6.99
N VAL A 264 -9.53 7.01 7.23
CA VAL A 264 -8.94 6.83 8.59
C VAL A 264 -8.35 8.15 9.09
N ILE A 265 -7.57 8.85 8.27
CA ILE A 265 -7.00 10.16 8.62
C ILE A 265 -8.10 11.17 8.93
N TYR A 266 -9.13 11.23 8.10
CA TYR A 266 -10.26 12.14 8.32
C TYR A 266 -10.89 11.93 9.69
N GLU A 267 -11.17 10.70 10.09
CA GLU A 267 -11.71 10.37 11.41
C GLU A 267 -10.78 10.80 12.54
N ARG A 268 -9.47 10.54 12.40
CA ARG A 268 -8.46 10.91 13.39
C ARG A 268 -8.26 12.43 13.51
N ILE A 269 -8.46 13.16 12.41
CA ILE A 269 -8.46 14.62 12.41
C ILE A 269 -9.67 15.15 13.20
N LEU A 270 -10.88 14.61 12.96
CA LEU A 270 -12.09 15.03 13.65
C LEU A 270 -12.02 14.88 15.18
N GLU A 271 -11.28 13.89 15.66
CA GLU A 271 -11.04 13.67 17.09
C GLU A 271 -10.16 14.76 17.74
N ARG A 272 -9.48 15.61 16.92
CA ARG A 272 -8.39 16.51 17.35
C ARG A 272 -8.58 17.99 17.01
N ILE A 273 -9.66 18.36 16.33
CA ILE A 273 -9.96 19.75 15.94
C ILE A 273 -11.09 20.39 16.76
#